data_92ba0de1fe52705348ce807716beec88
#
_entry.id   92ba0de1fe52705348ce807716beec88
#
_cell.length_a   1.000
_cell.length_b   1.000
_cell.length_c   1.000
_cell.angle_alpha   90.00
_cell.angle_beta   90.00
_cell.angle_gamma   90.00
#
_symmetry.space_group_name_H-M   'P 1'
#
loop_
_entity.id
_entity.type
_entity.pdbx_description
1 polymer ?
#
loop_
_entity_poly.entity_id
_entity_poly.type
_entity_poly.pdbx_seq_one_letter_code
_entity_poly.pdbx_strand_id
1 'polypeptide(L)' 'MKVCPYCGNRNEEDFKKSCSICDRSSNGVEEYIYRMARYHASKTVPFFNRLTKTQQYIEIGKFSCAFNWYDNNKDKFLKN' A
#
# COMPACT_ATOMS: atom_id res chain seq x y z
N MET A 1 6.28 -4.36 11.67
CA MET A 1 6.66 -5.08 10.44
C MET A 1 6.13 -4.32 9.23
N LYS A 2 6.96 -4.09 8.25
CA LYS A 2 6.55 -3.38 7.05
C LYS A 2 6.19 -4.33 5.93
N VAL A 3 5.30 -3.88 5.09
CA VAL A 3 4.71 -4.67 4.01
C VAL A 3 4.91 -3.90 2.72
N CYS A 4 5.21 -4.60 1.64
CA CYS A 4 5.25 -3.97 0.33
C CYS A 4 3.87 -3.42 -0.03
N PRO A 5 3.76 -2.12 -0.36
CA PRO A 5 2.45 -1.53 -0.63
C PRO A 5 1.81 -2.05 -1.92
N TYR A 6 2.58 -2.69 -2.79
CA TYR A 6 2.08 -3.16 -4.08
C TYR A 6 1.66 -4.62 -4.07
N CYS A 7 2.46 -5.50 -3.47
CA CYS A 7 2.16 -6.94 -3.51
C CYS A 7 1.84 -7.55 -2.14
N GLY A 8 2.03 -6.79 -1.08
CA GLY A 8 1.74 -7.27 0.26
C GLY A 8 2.78 -8.21 0.83
N ASN A 9 3.93 -8.34 0.19
CA ASN A 9 5.00 -9.17 0.71
C ASN A 9 5.53 -8.59 2.02
N ARG A 10 5.55 -9.41 3.07
CA ARG A 10 6.10 -9.01 4.35
C ARG A 10 7.58 -9.30 4.36
N ASN A 11 8.37 -8.30 4.68
CA ASN A 11 9.80 -8.44 4.75
C ASN A 11 10.27 -7.88 6.10
N GLU A 12 11.03 -8.68 6.84
CA GLU A 12 11.59 -8.27 8.12
C GLU A 12 12.71 -7.25 7.94
N GLU A 13 13.38 -7.31 6.80
CA GLU A 13 14.39 -6.31 6.47
C GLU A 13 13.74 -5.10 5.83
N ASP A 14 14.40 -3.96 5.96
CA ASP A 14 13.92 -2.73 5.34
C ASP A 14 13.88 -2.85 3.82
N PHE A 15 12.80 -2.37 3.21
CA PHE A 15 12.70 -2.25 1.76
C PHE A 15 13.60 -1.11 1.29
N LYS A 16 14.92 -1.31 1.34
CA LYS A 16 15.87 -0.23 1.07
C LYS A 16 15.91 0.17 -0.39
N LYS A 17 15.62 -0.73 -1.29
CA LYS A 17 15.69 -0.47 -2.73
C LYS A 17 14.40 -0.88 -3.43
N SER A 18 14.04 -2.14 -3.33
CA SER A 18 12.87 -2.66 -4.02
C SER A 18 12.38 -3.93 -3.33
N CYS A 19 11.13 -4.27 -3.58
CA CYS A 19 10.56 -5.52 -3.12
C CYS A 19 11.15 -6.67 -3.94
N SER A 20 11.60 -7.74 -3.27
CA SER A 20 12.17 -8.89 -3.95
C SER A 20 11.15 -9.69 -4.76
N ILE A 21 9.87 -9.50 -4.47
CA ILE A 21 8.80 -10.25 -5.15
C ILE A 21 8.29 -9.50 -6.37
N CYS A 22 7.90 -8.24 -6.23
CA CYS A 22 7.32 -7.47 -7.33
C CYS A 22 8.30 -6.50 -7.98
N ASP A 23 9.49 -6.38 -7.42
CA ASP A 23 10.58 -5.55 -7.94
C ASP A 23 10.22 -4.07 -8.07
N ARG A 24 9.24 -3.60 -7.29
CA ARG A 24 8.88 -2.18 -7.28
C ARG A 24 9.57 -1.49 -6.13
N SER A 25 10.11 -0.31 -6.42
CA SER A 25 10.78 0.51 -5.44
C SER A 25 9.76 1.04 -4.42
N SER A 26 10.01 0.77 -3.13
CA SER A 26 9.11 1.20 -2.06
C SER A 26 9.82 1.12 -0.72
N ASN A 27 9.47 2.03 0.17
CA ASN A 27 9.96 2.02 1.55
C ASN A 27 9.14 1.12 2.47
N GLY A 28 8.18 0.41 1.92
CA GLY A 28 7.26 -0.37 2.73
C GLY A 28 6.26 0.50 3.48
N VAL A 29 5.17 -0.09 3.89
CA VAL A 29 4.15 0.58 4.70
C VAL A 29 3.78 -0.32 5.87
N GLU A 30 3.19 0.26 6.91
CA GLU A 30 2.70 -0.54 8.02
C GLU A 30 1.59 -1.47 7.55
N GLU A 31 1.50 -2.64 8.18
CA GLU A 31 0.54 -3.66 7.76
C GLU A 31 -0.90 -3.16 7.81
N TYR A 32 -1.25 -2.37 8.83
CA TYR A 32 -2.60 -1.85 8.93
C TYR A 32 -2.94 -0.90 7.78
N ILE A 33 -1.96 -0.16 7.29
CA ILE A 33 -2.13 0.73 6.14
C ILE A 33 -2.40 -0.09 4.88
N TYR A 34 -1.66 -1.17 4.69
CA TYR A 34 -1.88 -2.05 3.56
C TYR A 34 -3.28 -2.66 3.59
N ARG A 35 -3.72 -3.11 4.76
CA ARG A 35 -5.05 -3.70 4.91
C ARG A 35 -6.15 -2.69 4.60
N MET A 36 -6.01 -1.46 5.08
CA MET A 36 -6.96 -0.39 4.76
C MET A 36 -6.99 -0.10 3.27
N ALA A 37 -5.82 -0.03 2.66
CA ALA A 37 -5.71 0.24 1.23
C ALA A 37 -6.38 -0.85 0.40
N ARG A 38 -6.15 -2.10 0.76
CA ARG A 38 -6.75 -3.23 0.07
C ARG A 38 -8.27 -3.20 0.19
N TYR A 39 -8.78 -2.96 1.39
CA TYR A 39 -10.22 -2.85 1.61
C TYR A 39 -10.80 -1.71 0.80
N HIS A 40 -10.17 -0.54 0.87
CA HIS A 40 -10.63 0.64 0.16
C HIS A 40 -10.63 0.41 -1.36
N ALA A 41 -9.58 -0.19 -1.90
CA ALA A 41 -9.48 -0.49 -3.31
C ALA A 41 -10.61 -1.42 -3.75
N SER A 42 -10.89 -2.47 -2.97
CA SER A 42 -11.93 -3.42 -3.30
C SER A 42 -13.33 -2.80 -3.32
N LYS A 43 -13.53 -1.72 -2.57
CA LYS A 43 -14.82 -1.03 -2.49
C LYS A 43 -14.95 0.11 -3.49
N THR A 44 -13.85 0.75 -3.83
CA THR A 44 -13.83 1.98 -4.62
C THR A 44 -13.59 1.71 -6.10
N VAL A 45 -12.70 0.77 -6.42
CA VAL A 45 -12.36 0.46 -7.81
C VAL A 45 -13.44 -0.45 -8.39
N PRO A 46 -14.14 -0.02 -9.46
CA PRO A 46 -15.17 -0.86 -10.08
C PRO A 46 -14.54 -2.11 -10.69
N PHE A 47 -15.23 -3.23 -10.49
CA PHE A 47 -14.80 -4.54 -11.01
C PHE A 47 -13.42 -4.97 -10.51
N PHE A 48 -13.06 -4.58 -9.27
CA PHE A 48 -11.76 -4.90 -8.70
C PHE A 48 -11.44 -6.40 -8.78
N ASN A 49 -12.44 -7.26 -8.50
CA ASN A 49 -12.24 -8.70 -8.53
C ASN A 49 -12.00 -9.27 -9.93
N ARG A 50 -12.32 -8.50 -10.97
CA ARG A 50 -12.10 -8.90 -12.36
C ARG A 50 -10.76 -8.43 -12.91
N LEU A 51 -10.08 -7.57 -12.18
CA LEU A 51 -8.76 -7.11 -12.58
C LEU A 51 -7.75 -8.25 -12.44
N THR A 52 -6.70 -8.20 -13.25
CA THR A 52 -5.58 -9.12 -13.07
C THR A 52 -4.93 -8.85 -11.72
N LYS A 53 -4.17 -9.83 -11.22
CA LYS A 53 -3.46 -9.63 -9.95
C LYS A 53 -2.54 -8.42 -10.01
N THR A 54 -1.86 -8.23 -11.14
CA THR A 54 -0.96 -7.08 -11.32
C THR A 54 -1.73 -5.77 -11.21
N GLN A 55 -2.89 -5.68 -11.85
CA GLN A 55 -3.72 -4.48 -11.77
C GLN A 55 -4.24 -4.24 -10.36
N GLN A 56 -4.67 -5.30 -9.69
CA GLN A 56 -5.10 -5.21 -8.29
C GLN A 56 -3.98 -4.68 -7.41
N TYR A 57 -2.78 -5.18 -7.58
CA TYR A 57 -1.61 -4.74 -6.80
C TYR A 57 -1.30 -3.27 -7.05
N ILE A 58 -1.41 -2.82 -8.30
CA ILE A 58 -1.18 -1.42 -8.64
C ILE A 58 -2.18 -0.52 -7.91
N GLU A 59 -3.45 -0.89 -7.93
CA GLU A 59 -4.49 -0.10 -7.26
C GLU A 59 -4.29 -0.08 -5.74
N ILE A 60 -3.98 -1.23 -5.15
CA ILE A 60 -3.69 -1.31 -3.72
C ILE A 60 -2.48 -0.44 -3.38
N GLY A 61 -1.45 -0.47 -4.23
CA GLY A 61 -0.25 0.33 -4.02
C GLY A 61 -0.52 1.82 -4.01
N LYS A 62 -1.36 2.29 -4.92
CA LYS A 62 -1.73 3.70 -4.96
C LYS A 62 -2.38 4.15 -3.66
N PHE A 63 -3.35 3.37 -3.16
CA PHE A 63 -4.03 3.68 -1.92
C PHE A 63 -3.12 3.53 -0.71
N SER A 64 -2.25 2.53 -0.72
CA SER A 64 -1.30 2.32 0.38
C SER A 64 -0.37 3.51 0.52
N CYS A 65 0.16 4.02 -0.58
CA CYS A 65 1.03 5.18 -0.56
C CYS A 65 0.28 6.42 -0.09
N ALA A 66 -0.96 6.61 -0.53
CA ALA A 66 -1.79 7.74 -0.13
C ALA A 66 -2.11 7.69 1.37
N PHE A 67 -2.50 6.53 1.87
CA PHE A 67 -2.80 6.37 3.29
C PHE A 67 -1.55 6.52 4.15
N ASN A 68 -0.42 6.02 3.68
CA ASN A 68 0.85 6.20 4.39
C ASN A 68 1.23 7.66 4.48
N TRP A 69 1.08 8.38 3.38
CA TRP A 69 1.32 9.82 3.37
C TRP A 69 0.39 10.54 4.34
N TYR A 70 -0.89 10.21 4.31
CA TYR A 70 -1.87 10.80 5.21
C TYR A 70 -1.53 10.51 6.68
N ASP A 71 -1.19 9.26 6.97
CA ASP A 71 -0.85 8.86 8.33
C ASP A 71 0.35 9.66 8.87
N ASN A 72 1.35 9.86 8.03
CA ASN A 72 2.54 10.60 8.41
C ASN A 72 2.30 12.10 8.55
N ASN A 73 1.25 12.62 7.91
CA ASN A 73 0.95 14.05 7.89
C ASN A 73 -0.37 14.41 8.60
N LYS A 74 -0.98 13.45 9.27
CA LYS A 74 -2.30 13.67 9.87
C LYS A 74 -2.30 14.81 10.90
N ASP A 75 -1.19 15.02 11.58
CA ASP A 75 -1.06 16.08 12.57
C ASP A 75 -1.24 17.47 11.93
N LYS A 76 -0.85 17.62 10.67
CA LYS A 76 -1.02 18.87 9.93
C LYS A 76 -2.49 19.16 9.61
N PHE A 77 -3.29 18.12 9.44
CA PHE A 77 -4.72 18.25 9.14
C PHE A 77 -5.57 18.35 10.40
N LEU A 78 -5.16 17.69 11.47
CA LEU A 78 -5.91 17.68 12.74
C LEU A 78 -5.59 18.87 13.61
N LYS A 79 -4.53 19.59 13.31
CA LYS A 79 -4.09 20.74 14.06
C LYS A 79 -4.77 21.99 13.54
N ASN A 80 -5.64 22.54 14.33
CA ASN A 80 -6.31 23.79 14.02
C ASN A 80 -5.68 24.93 14.81
#